data_e7fd311f2233fa3c6f03f5917063b689
#
_entry.id   e7fd311f2233fa3c6f03f5917063b689
#
_cell.length_a   1.000
_cell.length_b   1.000
_cell.length_c   1.000
_cell.angle_alpha   90.00
_cell.angle_beta   90.00
_cell.angle_gamma   90.00
#
_symmetry.space_group_name_H-M   'P 1'
#
loop_
_entity.id
_entity.type
_entity.pdbx_description
1 polymer ?
#
loop_
_entity_poly.entity_id
_entity_poly.type
_entity_poly.pdbx_seq_one_letter_code
_entity_poly.pdbx_strand_id
1 'polypeptide(L)'
;MAKISIIGAGSWGTALGLLLCNNGHDVTICSENEKEIESLKEHREHLTKLPGVKLPDEMKFTCDVRGSLSGQDILVMAKASPYVRTTCKKYAADIPDGQLIVNVAKGVEADTLMTMSQIIEEEVPGANVVVLSGPSHAEEVGRGLPTTIVVGAHDRESALYVQNVFMSPVFRVYTSPDITGIELGGALKNVIALAAGTADGLGYGDNTKAALITRGIAEIARLGTAMGAHAETFYGLSGIGDLIVTCASVHSRKIGRASCREGGHET
;
A
#
# COMPACT_ATOMS: atom_id res chain seq x y z
N MET A 1 -2.67 16.19 -16.72
CA MET A 1 -1.43 15.36 -16.60
C MET A 1 -0.73 15.84 -15.34
N ALA A 2 -0.58 14.95 -14.34
CA ALA A 2 0.12 15.26 -13.10
C ALA A 2 1.56 14.72 -13.16
N LYS A 3 2.49 15.36 -12.43
CA LYS A 3 3.86 14.88 -12.19
C LYS A 3 3.90 14.14 -10.89
N ILE A 4 4.32 12.88 -10.90
CA ILE A 4 4.22 11.98 -9.76
C ILE A 4 5.56 11.29 -9.51
N SER A 5 6.09 11.42 -8.29
CA SER A 5 7.24 10.66 -7.85
C SER A 5 6.83 9.57 -6.87
N ILE A 6 7.26 8.33 -7.11
CA ILE A 6 6.98 7.17 -6.26
C ILE A 6 8.24 6.80 -5.51
N ILE A 7 8.22 6.98 -4.20
CA ILE A 7 9.34 6.67 -3.31
C ILE A 7 9.27 5.20 -2.91
N GLY A 8 9.99 4.36 -3.66
CA GLY A 8 10.06 2.93 -3.45
C GLY A 8 9.70 2.11 -4.69
N ALA A 9 10.66 1.33 -5.17
CA ALA A 9 10.54 0.46 -6.35
C ALA A 9 10.09 -0.96 -6.03
N GLY A 10 9.30 -1.17 -4.96
CA GLY A 10 8.70 -2.47 -4.64
C GLY A 10 7.58 -2.86 -5.60
N SER A 11 7.04 -4.10 -5.46
CA SER A 11 5.93 -4.57 -6.31
C SER A 11 4.76 -3.60 -6.37
N TRP A 12 4.34 -3.06 -5.21
CA TRP A 12 3.20 -2.14 -5.13
C TRP A 12 3.50 -0.77 -5.74
N GLY A 13 4.68 -0.19 -5.45
CA GLY A 13 5.10 1.07 -6.07
C GLY A 13 5.21 0.97 -7.59
N THR A 14 5.74 -0.16 -8.09
CA THR A 14 5.84 -0.42 -9.54
C THR A 14 4.47 -0.60 -10.20
N ALA A 15 3.55 -1.34 -9.56
CA ALA A 15 2.19 -1.52 -10.09
C ALA A 15 1.39 -0.22 -10.13
N LEU A 16 1.51 0.62 -9.08
CA LEU A 16 0.89 1.95 -9.07
C LEU A 16 1.53 2.88 -10.10
N GLY A 17 2.85 2.81 -10.27
CA GLY A 17 3.55 3.57 -11.30
C GLY A 17 3.03 3.23 -12.70
N LEU A 18 2.85 1.96 -12.99
CA LEU A 18 2.27 1.50 -14.26
C LEU A 18 0.83 2.00 -14.44
N LEU A 19 -0.02 1.88 -13.40
CA LEU A 19 -1.39 2.40 -13.43
C LEU A 19 -1.40 3.90 -13.76
N LEU A 20 -0.61 4.69 -13.06
CA LEU A 20 -0.55 6.14 -13.21
C LEU A 20 0.03 6.56 -14.58
N CYS A 21 1.03 5.85 -15.07
CA CYS A 21 1.57 6.06 -16.41
C CYS A 21 0.51 5.76 -17.49
N ASN A 22 -0.22 4.65 -17.36
CA ASN A 22 -1.33 4.30 -18.26
C ASN A 22 -2.50 5.31 -18.19
N ASN A 23 -2.68 6.00 -17.06
CA ASN A 23 -3.62 7.11 -16.92
C ASN A 23 -3.12 8.41 -17.57
N GLY A 24 -1.93 8.42 -18.18
CA GLY A 24 -1.36 9.57 -18.88
C GLY A 24 -0.64 10.58 -17.99
N HIS A 25 -0.15 10.16 -16.82
CA HIS A 25 0.64 10.99 -15.91
C HIS A 25 2.14 10.84 -16.16
N ASP A 26 2.93 11.86 -15.79
CA ASP A 26 4.40 11.81 -15.81
C ASP A 26 4.90 11.15 -14.53
N VAL A 27 5.37 9.91 -14.62
CA VAL A 27 5.69 9.08 -13.45
C VAL A 27 7.18 8.79 -13.37
N THR A 28 7.75 9.07 -12.19
CA THR A 28 9.12 8.69 -11.84
C THR A 28 9.10 7.76 -10.62
N ILE A 29 9.69 6.58 -10.74
CA ILE A 29 9.95 5.69 -9.60
C ILE A 29 11.37 5.94 -9.11
N CYS A 30 11.52 6.23 -7.81
CA CYS A 30 12.81 6.44 -7.20
C CYS A 30 13.13 5.42 -6.10
N SER A 31 14.36 4.96 -6.06
CA SER A 31 14.88 4.03 -5.05
C SER A 31 16.37 4.21 -4.88
N GLU A 32 16.87 4.10 -3.65
CA GLU A 32 18.31 4.12 -3.35
C GLU A 32 19.04 2.84 -3.78
N ASN A 33 18.30 1.81 -4.17
CA ASN A 33 18.86 0.57 -4.63
C ASN A 33 19.21 0.68 -6.13
N GLU A 34 20.49 1.00 -6.42
CA GLU A 34 21.01 1.17 -7.79
C GLU A 34 20.73 -0.06 -8.66
N LYS A 35 21.02 -1.27 -8.14
CA LYS A 35 20.81 -2.52 -8.89
C LYS A 35 19.34 -2.74 -9.28
N GLU A 36 18.41 -2.36 -8.40
CA GLU A 36 16.99 -2.44 -8.68
C GLU A 36 16.58 -1.45 -9.78
N ILE A 37 17.06 -0.22 -9.70
CA ILE A 37 16.78 0.83 -10.69
C ILE A 37 17.41 0.51 -12.05
N GLU A 38 18.65 0.05 -12.09
CA GLU A 38 19.31 -0.39 -13.32
C GLU A 38 18.56 -1.53 -13.99
N SER A 39 18.17 -2.56 -13.21
CA SER A 39 17.36 -3.68 -13.71
C SER A 39 16.02 -3.22 -14.29
N LEU A 40 15.33 -2.28 -13.63
CA LEU A 40 14.07 -1.71 -14.12
C LEU A 40 14.24 -0.92 -15.43
N LYS A 41 15.35 -0.18 -15.57
CA LYS A 41 15.68 0.56 -16.79
C LYS A 41 15.98 -0.39 -17.96
N GLU A 42 16.78 -1.43 -17.72
CA GLU A 42 17.23 -2.37 -18.73
C GLU A 42 16.10 -3.28 -19.23
N HIS A 43 15.37 -3.90 -18.29
CA HIS A 43 14.40 -4.94 -18.64
C HIS A 43 12.98 -4.42 -18.86
N ARG A 44 12.70 -3.19 -18.45
CA ARG A 44 11.32 -2.65 -18.43
C ARG A 44 10.34 -3.63 -17.79
N GLU A 45 10.79 -4.25 -16.70
CA GLU A 45 10.04 -5.24 -15.92
C GLU A 45 10.69 -5.39 -14.54
N HIS A 46 9.88 -5.57 -13.52
CA HIS A 46 10.43 -5.92 -12.20
C HIS A 46 10.53 -7.45 -12.06
N LEU A 47 11.62 -8.03 -12.54
CA LEU A 47 11.82 -9.48 -12.70
C LEU A 47 11.56 -10.29 -11.42
N THR A 48 11.83 -9.73 -10.24
CA THR A 48 11.74 -10.45 -8.95
C THR A 48 10.48 -10.16 -8.15
N LYS A 49 9.92 -8.93 -8.23
CA LYS A 49 8.80 -8.52 -7.37
C LYS A 49 7.48 -8.34 -8.13
N LEU A 50 7.53 -8.20 -9.46
CA LEU A 50 6.36 -8.07 -10.32
C LEU A 50 6.63 -8.72 -11.69
N PRO A 51 6.96 -10.01 -11.74
CA PRO A 51 7.34 -10.69 -12.98
C PRO A 51 6.16 -10.78 -13.96
N GLY A 52 6.48 -10.68 -15.25
CA GLY A 52 5.50 -10.78 -16.34
C GLY A 52 4.71 -9.50 -16.61
N VAL A 53 5.05 -8.38 -15.93
CA VAL A 53 4.42 -7.07 -16.13
C VAL A 53 5.40 -6.12 -16.81
N LYS A 54 5.13 -5.77 -18.06
CA LYS A 54 5.95 -4.83 -18.82
C LYS A 54 5.63 -3.39 -18.45
N LEU A 55 6.69 -2.58 -18.33
CA LEU A 55 6.62 -1.17 -17.96
C LEU A 55 6.83 -0.29 -19.20
N PRO A 56 6.01 0.76 -19.38
CA PRO A 56 6.10 1.66 -20.55
C PRO A 56 7.45 2.37 -20.60
N ASP A 57 7.87 2.73 -21.82
CA ASP A 57 9.14 3.44 -22.05
C ASP A 57 9.13 4.86 -21.45
N GLU A 58 7.95 5.46 -21.34
CA GLU A 58 7.73 6.78 -20.74
C GLU A 58 7.96 6.81 -19.23
N MET A 59 7.83 5.67 -18.55
CA MET A 59 8.04 5.57 -17.11
C MET A 59 9.52 5.79 -16.78
N LYS A 60 9.78 6.72 -15.86
CA LYS A 60 11.14 7.12 -15.47
C LYS A 60 11.58 6.38 -14.21
N PHE A 61 12.88 6.10 -14.11
CA PHE A 61 13.48 5.46 -12.95
C PHE A 61 14.74 6.22 -12.54
N THR A 62 14.93 6.48 -11.25
CA THR A 62 16.09 7.21 -10.76
C THR A 62 16.57 6.73 -9.39
N CYS A 63 17.89 6.79 -9.16
CA CYS A 63 18.49 6.65 -7.83
C CYS A 63 18.59 7.99 -7.10
N ASP A 64 18.46 9.10 -7.81
CA ASP A 64 18.41 10.44 -7.22
C ASP A 64 17.02 10.68 -6.62
N VAL A 65 16.84 10.21 -5.38
CA VAL A 65 15.60 10.41 -4.64
C VAL A 65 15.38 11.91 -4.39
N ARG A 66 16.42 12.66 -3.97
CA ARG A 66 16.31 14.10 -3.65
C ARG A 66 15.84 14.91 -4.85
N GLY A 67 16.47 14.74 -6.00
CA GLY A 67 16.10 15.43 -7.22
C GLY A 67 14.70 15.07 -7.72
N SER A 68 14.16 13.91 -7.30
CA SER A 68 12.80 13.48 -7.69
C SER A 68 11.68 14.00 -6.79
N LEU A 69 11.98 14.72 -5.69
CA LEU A 69 10.95 15.19 -4.75
C LEU A 69 10.40 16.56 -5.09
N SER A 70 11.21 17.41 -5.70
CA SER A 70 10.82 18.79 -6.02
C SER A 70 10.03 18.90 -7.33
N GLY A 71 9.05 19.78 -7.35
CA GLY A 71 8.26 20.08 -8.55
C GLY A 71 7.27 18.97 -8.94
N GLN A 72 6.91 18.13 -8.01
CA GLN A 72 5.89 17.08 -8.18
C GLN A 72 4.52 17.55 -7.68
N ASP A 73 3.47 17.16 -8.39
CA ASP A 73 2.10 17.36 -7.91
C ASP A 73 1.77 16.37 -6.77
N ILE A 74 2.31 15.16 -6.86
CA ILE A 74 2.10 14.08 -5.88
C ILE A 74 3.41 13.35 -5.59
N LEU A 75 3.68 13.11 -4.31
CA LEU A 75 4.64 12.11 -3.85
C LEU A 75 3.89 10.87 -3.36
N VAL A 76 4.25 9.68 -3.83
CA VAL A 76 3.67 8.41 -3.35
C VAL A 76 4.67 7.72 -2.45
N MET A 77 4.34 7.57 -1.16
CA MET A 77 5.15 6.84 -0.19
C MET A 77 4.86 5.34 -0.29
N ALA A 78 5.68 4.63 -1.09
CA ALA A 78 5.55 3.20 -1.38
C ALA A 78 6.65 2.36 -0.71
N LYS A 79 7.13 2.80 0.45
CA LYS A 79 8.08 2.04 1.28
C LYS A 79 7.36 1.03 2.17
N ALA A 80 8.06 -0.03 2.58
CA ALA A 80 7.53 -0.88 3.65
C ALA A 80 7.46 -0.10 4.97
N SER A 81 6.43 -0.36 5.78
CA SER A 81 6.13 0.41 7.00
C SER A 81 7.33 0.63 7.94
N PRO A 82 8.25 -0.34 8.17
CA PRO A 82 9.41 -0.08 9.04
C PRO A 82 10.39 1.00 8.51
N TYR A 83 10.29 1.36 7.24
CA TYR A 83 11.19 2.34 6.61
C TYR A 83 10.52 3.70 6.37
N VAL A 84 9.25 3.88 6.69
CA VAL A 84 8.54 5.15 6.43
C VAL A 84 9.18 6.27 7.24
N ARG A 85 9.32 6.13 8.56
CA ARG A 85 9.93 7.15 9.43
C ARG A 85 11.34 7.51 9.01
N THR A 86 12.18 6.52 8.79
CA THR A 86 13.58 6.78 8.39
C THR A 86 13.68 7.45 7.02
N THR A 87 12.78 7.13 6.11
CA THR A 87 12.69 7.78 4.80
C THR A 87 12.24 9.23 4.95
N CYS A 88 11.19 9.50 5.72
CA CYS A 88 10.71 10.85 5.98
C CYS A 88 11.79 11.71 6.65
N LYS A 89 12.42 11.23 7.73
CA LYS A 89 13.54 11.92 8.39
C LYS A 89 14.66 12.28 7.42
N LYS A 90 15.02 11.36 6.55
CA LYS A 90 16.12 11.54 5.59
C LYS A 90 15.84 12.63 4.56
N TYR A 91 14.58 12.79 4.17
CA TYR A 91 14.19 13.62 3.04
C TYR A 91 13.27 14.78 3.40
N ALA A 92 12.90 14.96 4.68
CA ALA A 92 11.98 16.02 5.10
C ALA A 92 12.36 17.43 4.59
N ALA A 93 13.65 17.76 4.65
CA ALA A 93 14.16 19.06 4.20
C ALA A 93 14.11 19.27 2.68
N ASP A 94 13.93 18.20 1.92
CA ASP A 94 13.87 18.24 0.45
C ASP A 94 12.42 18.21 -0.06
N ILE A 95 11.44 17.96 0.84
CA ILE A 95 10.01 17.94 0.51
C ILE A 95 9.45 19.35 0.66
N PRO A 96 8.83 19.93 -0.39
CA PRO A 96 8.25 21.26 -0.30
C PRO A 96 7.09 21.34 0.72
N ASP A 97 6.94 22.51 1.31
CA ASP A 97 5.80 22.80 2.18
C ASP A 97 4.47 22.72 1.39
N GLY A 98 3.43 22.15 1.98
CA GLY A 98 2.16 21.90 1.29
C GLY A 98 2.16 20.70 0.32
N GLN A 99 3.27 19.96 0.23
CA GLN A 99 3.37 18.82 -0.69
C GLN A 99 2.31 17.75 -0.39
N LEU A 100 1.57 17.36 -1.42
CA LEU A 100 0.63 16.24 -1.34
C LEU A 100 1.39 14.91 -1.34
N ILE A 101 1.26 14.15 -0.24
CA ILE A 101 1.88 12.83 -0.06
C ILE A 101 0.80 11.77 0.04
N VAL A 102 0.78 10.84 -0.90
CA VAL A 102 -0.11 9.67 -0.88
C VAL A 102 0.61 8.50 -0.21
N ASN A 103 0.22 8.19 1.03
CA ASN A 103 0.72 7.01 1.72
C ASN A 103 0.01 5.74 1.22
N VAL A 104 0.79 4.76 0.78
CA VAL A 104 0.29 3.44 0.38
C VAL A 104 0.91 2.31 1.21
N ALA A 105 1.70 2.66 2.22
CA ALA A 105 2.26 1.70 3.17
C ALA A 105 1.20 1.26 4.18
N LYS A 106 1.23 -0.02 4.55
CA LYS A 106 0.28 -0.61 5.51
C LYS A 106 1.05 -1.07 6.75
N GLY A 107 0.75 -0.50 7.90
CA GLY A 107 1.39 -0.85 9.15
C GLY A 107 1.13 0.17 10.26
N VAL A 108 1.56 -0.21 11.45
CA VAL A 108 1.63 0.61 12.66
C VAL A 108 3.06 0.50 13.19
N GLU A 109 3.64 1.60 13.66
CA GLU A 109 4.97 1.59 14.25
C GLU A 109 4.94 0.92 15.63
N ALA A 110 5.88 0.02 15.89
CA ALA A 110 5.84 -0.82 17.10
C ALA A 110 6.00 -0.02 18.40
N ASP A 111 6.88 0.97 18.42
CA ASP A 111 7.23 1.69 19.65
C ASP A 111 6.23 2.80 20.00
N THR A 112 5.71 3.49 18.99
CA THR A 112 4.82 4.65 19.17
C THR A 112 3.35 4.34 18.95
N LEU A 113 3.03 3.21 18.31
CA LEU A 113 1.71 2.83 17.83
C LEU A 113 1.11 3.81 16.81
N MET A 114 1.92 4.68 16.23
CA MET A 114 1.51 5.63 15.20
C MET A 114 1.20 4.91 13.88
N THR A 115 0.18 5.39 13.19
CA THR A 115 -0.09 5.01 11.81
C THR A 115 0.95 5.65 10.86
N MET A 116 0.99 5.21 9.62
CA MET A 116 1.98 5.72 8.67
C MET A 116 1.72 7.19 8.30
N SER A 117 0.46 7.62 8.23
CA SER A 117 0.13 9.04 8.01
C SER A 117 0.62 9.91 9.16
N GLN A 118 0.36 9.51 10.40
CA GLN A 118 0.84 10.22 11.59
C GLN A 118 2.36 10.35 11.61
N ILE A 119 3.08 9.31 11.20
CA ILE A 119 4.56 9.37 11.07
C ILE A 119 4.97 10.37 10.00
N ILE A 120 4.31 10.38 8.85
CA ILE A 120 4.64 11.32 7.77
C ILE A 120 4.36 12.75 8.21
N GLU A 121 3.24 13.01 8.87
CA GLU A 121 2.86 14.33 9.41
C GLU A 121 3.83 14.80 10.49
N GLU A 122 4.31 13.91 11.36
CA GLU A 122 5.30 14.24 12.39
C GLU A 122 6.67 14.61 11.79
N GLU A 123 7.15 13.82 10.82
CA GLU A 123 8.49 13.99 10.25
C GLU A 123 8.55 15.05 9.12
N VAL A 124 7.42 15.34 8.48
CA VAL A 124 7.26 16.34 7.41
C VAL A 124 6.10 17.26 7.74
N PRO A 125 6.27 18.19 8.72
CA PRO A 125 5.20 19.02 9.27
C PRO A 125 4.64 19.91 8.22
N GLY A 126 4.22 20.06 7.35
CA GLY A 126 3.68 20.89 6.27
C GLY A 126 3.14 20.08 5.12
N ALA A 127 3.33 18.74 5.15
CA ALA A 127 2.81 17.88 4.11
C ALA A 127 1.29 17.72 4.22
N ASN A 128 0.62 17.66 3.07
CA ASN A 128 -0.77 17.26 2.99
C ASN A 128 -0.83 15.73 2.77
N VAL A 129 -1.17 14.98 3.82
CA VAL A 129 -1.11 13.51 3.79
C VAL A 129 -2.45 12.90 3.45
N VAL A 130 -2.44 12.03 2.44
CA VAL A 130 -3.58 11.26 1.96
C VAL A 130 -3.22 9.78 2.02
N VAL A 131 -4.16 8.91 2.35
CA VAL A 131 -3.97 7.48 2.46
C VAL A 131 -4.72 6.75 1.34
N LEU A 132 -4.08 5.78 0.70
CA LEU A 132 -4.70 4.92 -0.31
C LEU A 132 -4.59 3.46 0.13
N SER A 133 -5.71 2.78 0.38
CA SER A 133 -5.76 1.42 0.90
C SER A 133 -6.99 0.65 0.41
N GLY A 134 -6.95 -0.68 0.52
CA GLY A 134 -8.02 -1.58 0.10
C GLY A 134 -7.49 -2.90 -0.46
N PRO A 135 -8.35 -3.79 -0.99
CA PRO A 135 -7.96 -5.05 -1.60
C PRO A 135 -7.18 -4.77 -2.90
N SER A 136 -5.85 -4.89 -2.85
CA SER A 136 -4.98 -4.44 -3.93
C SER A 136 -3.68 -5.26 -3.98
N HIS A 137 -3.74 -6.46 -4.55
CA HIS A 137 -2.54 -7.20 -4.88
C HIS A 137 -1.83 -6.57 -6.07
N ALA A 138 -0.52 -6.30 -5.91
CA ALA A 138 0.29 -5.65 -6.93
C ALA A 138 0.29 -6.40 -8.26
N GLU A 139 0.27 -7.74 -8.18
CA GLU A 139 0.26 -8.65 -9.32
C GLU A 139 -1.02 -8.49 -10.16
N GLU A 140 -2.17 -8.28 -9.51
CA GLU A 140 -3.45 -8.08 -10.18
C GLU A 140 -3.55 -6.68 -10.78
N VAL A 141 -3.18 -5.66 -10.01
CA VAL A 141 -3.16 -4.26 -10.50
C VAL A 141 -2.19 -4.10 -11.66
N GLY A 142 -1.00 -4.69 -11.57
CA GLY A 142 0.00 -4.65 -12.65
C GLY A 142 -0.46 -5.35 -13.93
N ARG A 143 -1.39 -6.29 -13.85
CA ARG A 143 -2.02 -6.96 -15.01
C ARG A 143 -3.30 -6.27 -15.50
N GLY A 144 -3.67 -5.14 -14.89
CA GLY A 144 -4.88 -4.39 -15.24
C GLY A 144 -6.18 -5.10 -14.87
N LEU A 145 -6.17 -5.98 -13.87
CA LEU A 145 -7.40 -6.62 -13.38
C LEU A 145 -8.24 -5.62 -12.58
N PRO A 146 -9.57 -5.70 -12.65
CA PRO A 146 -10.47 -4.80 -11.93
C PRO A 146 -10.16 -4.78 -10.44
N THR A 147 -9.85 -3.61 -9.92
CA THR A 147 -9.48 -3.37 -8.53
C THR A 147 -10.28 -2.20 -7.97
N THR A 148 -10.69 -2.30 -6.73
CA THR A 148 -11.41 -1.25 -6.03
C THR A 148 -10.69 -0.89 -4.73
N ILE A 149 -10.46 0.41 -4.50
CA ILE A 149 -9.67 0.91 -3.37
C ILE A 149 -10.36 2.13 -2.75
N VAL A 150 -9.91 2.56 -1.58
CA VAL A 150 -10.39 3.77 -0.91
C VAL A 150 -9.25 4.75 -0.67
N VAL A 151 -9.52 6.02 -0.89
CA VAL A 151 -8.67 7.14 -0.51
C VAL A 151 -9.24 7.86 0.70
N GLY A 152 -8.40 8.12 1.70
CA GLY A 152 -8.71 8.90 2.89
C GLY A 152 -7.88 10.16 2.96
N ALA A 153 -8.50 11.31 3.28
CA ALA A 153 -7.82 12.59 3.45
C ALA A 153 -8.52 13.42 4.52
N HIS A 154 -7.80 14.36 5.12
CA HIS A 154 -8.35 15.32 6.09
C HIS A 154 -9.32 16.31 5.41
N ASP A 155 -9.08 16.64 4.16
CA ASP A 155 -9.92 17.50 3.37
C ASP A 155 -10.47 16.78 2.13
N ARG A 156 -11.65 17.21 1.71
CA ARG A 156 -12.36 16.60 0.57
C ARG A 156 -11.68 16.88 -0.77
N GLU A 157 -11.03 18.03 -0.91
CA GLU A 157 -10.42 18.45 -2.17
C GLU A 157 -9.24 17.52 -2.51
N SER A 158 -8.36 17.28 -1.55
CA SER A 158 -7.25 16.33 -1.69
C SER A 158 -7.73 14.91 -1.96
N ALA A 159 -8.79 14.45 -1.27
CA ALA A 159 -9.38 13.14 -1.54
C ALA A 159 -9.89 13.02 -2.98
N LEU A 160 -10.61 14.03 -3.48
CA LEU A 160 -11.14 14.05 -4.85
C LEU A 160 -10.04 14.19 -5.90
N TYR A 161 -9.01 14.98 -5.62
CA TYR A 161 -7.88 15.11 -6.52
C TYR A 161 -7.15 13.78 -6.69
N VAL A 162 -6.80 13.11 -5.59
CA VAL A 162 -6.15 11.79 -5.63
C VAL A 162 -7.08 10.74 -6.27
N GLN A 163 -8.38 10.75 -5.94
CA GLN A 163 -9.36 9.89 -6.60
C GLN A 163 -9.29 10.04 -8.12
N ASN A 164 -9.34 11.26 -8.64
CA ASN A 164 -9.32 11.53 -10.08
C ASN A 164 -8.01 11.10 -10.75
N VAL A 165 -6.87 11.29 -10.08
CA VAL A 165 -5.55 10.91 -10.62
C VAL A 165 -5.39 9.39 -10.72
N PHE A 166 -5.86 8.65 -9.71
CA PHE A 166 -5.70 7.20 -9.65
C PHE A 166 -6.81 6.42 -10.36
N MET A 167 -8.00 7.01 -10.54
CA MET A 167 -9.13 6.32 -11.14
C MET A 167 -8.91 5.96 -12.60
N SER A 168 -9.32 4.74 -12.98
CA SER A 168 -9.34 4.26 -14.35
C SER A 168 -10.50 3.28 -14.57
N PRO A 169 -10.77 2.82 -15.80
CA PRO A 169 -11.79 1.81 -16.06
C PRO A 169 -11.60 0.50 -15.28
N VAL A 170 -10.36 0.18 -14.92
CA VAL A 170 -10.00 -1.03 -14.17
C VAL A 170 -9.59 -0.75 -12.71
N PHE A 171 -9.51 0.52 -12.30
CA PHE A 171 -9.11 0.90 -10.95
C PHE A 171 -10.09 1.91 -10.36
N ARG A 172 -11.03 1.41 -9.56
CA ARG A 172 -12.07 2.25 -8.94
C ARG A 172 -11.59 2.77 -7.59
N VAL A 173 -11.70 4.09 -7.39
CA VAL A 173 -11.31 4.75 -6.14
C VAL A 173 -12.55 5.37 -5.48
N TYR A 174 -12.82 5.01 -4.23
CA TYR A 174 -13.82 5.67 -3.38
C TYR A 174 -13.14 6.62 -2.40
N THR A 175 -13.87 7.59 -1.87
CA THR A 175 -13.38 8.54 -0.87
C THR A 175 -13.97 8.25 0.51
N SER A 176 -13.20 8.50 1.57
CA SER A 176 -13.65 8.41 2.96
C SER A 176 -12.91 9.45 3.81
N PRO A 177 -13.55 10.08 4.81
CA PRO A 177 -12.86 10.98 5.74
C PRO A 177 -12.10 10.24 6.85
N ASP A 178 -12.32 8.94 7.04
CA ASP A 178 -11.76 8.15 8.14
C ASP A 178 -10.37 7.57 7.79
N ILE A 179 -9.34 8.41 7.83
CA ILE A 179 -7.95 8.01 7.59
C ILE A 179 -7.53 6.91 8.57
N THR A 180 -7.83 7.09 9.86
CA THR A 180 -7.46 6.17 10.92
C THR A 180 -8.02 4.77 10.68
N GLY A 181 -9.31 4.66 10.36
CA GLY A 181 -9.94 3.38 10.07
C GLY A 181 -9.39 2.71 8.82
N ILE A 182 -9.10 3.48 7.77
CA ILE A 182 -8.48 2.97 6.54
C ILE A 182 -7.09 2.37 6.82
N GLU A 183 -6.25 3.07 7.58
CA GLU A 183 -4.90 2.60 7.89
C GLU A 183 -4.90 1.40 8.84
N LEU A 184 -5.70 1.45 9.90
CA LEU A 184 -5.79 0.36 10.88
C LEU A 184 -6.35 -0.93 10.25
N GLY A 185 -7.35 -0.84 9.39
CA GLY A 185 -7.86 -1.98 8.64
C GLY A 185 -6.76 -2.65 7.82
N GLY A 186 -6.01 -1.87 7.06
CA GLY A 186 -4.88 -2.34 6.26
C GLY A 186 -3.70 -2.88 7.07
N ALA A 187 -3.44 -2.34 8.26
CA ALA A 187 -2.35 -2.77 9.14
C ALA A 187 -2.70 -4.07 9.89
N LEU A 188 -3.85 -4.08 10.57
CA LEU A 188 -4.24 -5.15 11.50
C LEU A 188 -4.65 -6.45 10.80
N LYS A 189 -5.14 -6.39 9.56
CA LYS A 189 -5.46 -7.59 8.77
C LYS A 189 -4.32 -8.59 8.71
N ASN A 190 -3.10 -8.13 8.80
CA ASN A 190 -1.91 -8.96 8.66
C ASN A 190 -1.76 -10.00 9.79
N VAL A 191 -2.27 -9.70 10.98
CA VAL A 191 -2.32 -10.63 12.11
C VAL A 191 -3.28 -11.77 11.81
N ILE A 192 -4.47 -11.44 11.33
CA ILE A 192 -5.49 -12.43 10.98
C ILE A 192 -5.05 -13.27 9.77
N ALA A 193 -4.41 -12.65 8.78
CA ALA A 193 -3.86 -13.38 7.62
C ALA A 193 -2.78 -14.40 8.02
N LEU A 194 -1.96 -14.08 9.02
CA LEU A 194 -0.97 -15.03 9.56
C LEU A 194 -1.68 -16.22 10.23
N ALA A 195 -2.68 -15.95 11.07
CA ALA A 195 -3.48 -17.00 11.72
C ALA A 195 -4.21 -17.89 10.69
N ALA A 196 -4.79 -17.29 9.62
CA ALA A 196 -5.43 -18.03 8.54
C ALA A 196 -4.42 -18.92 7.78
N GLY A 197 -3.21 -18.42 7.51
CA GLY A 197 -2.15 -19.22 6.89
C GLY A 197 -1.68 -20.37 7.75
N THR A 198 -1.58 -20.19 9.08
CA THR A 198 -1.28 -21.26 10.03
C THR A 198 -2.40 -22.33 10.04
N ALA A 199 -3.67 -21.89 10.04
CA ALA A 199 -4.80 -22.83 9.98
C ALA A 199 -4.81 -23.64 8.66
N ASP A 200 -4.45 -23.02 7.53
CA ASP A 200 -4.30 -23.72 6.25
C ASP A 200 -3.15 -24.75 6.31
N GLY A 201 -2.00 -24.38 6.90
CA GLY A 201 -0.87 -25.31 7.07
C GLY A 201 -1.18 -26.52 7.94
N LEU A 202 -2.04 -26.34 8.96
CA LEU A 202 -2.54 -27.41 9.83
C LEU A 202 -3.67 -28.24 9.18
N GLY A 203 -4.08 -27.94 7.95
CA GLY A 203 -5.15 -28.64 7.26
C GLY A 203 -6.56 -28.31 7.77
N TYR A 204 -6.74 -27.20 8.49
CA TYR A 204 -8.06 -26.74 8.90
C TYR A 204 -8.81 -26.16 7.68
N GLY A 205 -10.04 -26.61 7.52
CA GLY A 205 -10.82 -26.28 6.33
C GLY A 205 -11.41 -24.87 6.29
N ASP A 206 -12.20 -24.60 5.26
CA ASP A 206 -12.80 -23.29 4.96
C ASP A 206 -13.69 -22.75 6.09
N ASN A 207 -14.35 -23.61 6.86
CA ASN A 207 -15.15 -23.19 8.02
C ASN A 207 -14.29 -22.50 9.07
N THR A 208 -13.09 -23.02 9.36
CA THR A 208 -12.14 -22.40 10.29
C THR A 208 -11.64 -21.06 9.75
N LYS A 209 -11.31 -21.00 8.48
CA LYS A 209 -10.89 -19.75 7.82
C LYS A 209 -12.01 -18.69 7.87
N ALA A 210 -13.25 -19.05 7.57
CA ALA A 210 -14.38 -18.16 7.66
C ALA A 210 -14.61 -17.65 9.09
N ALA A 211 -14.48 -18.50 10.09
CA ALA A 211 -14.58 -18.13 11.50
C ALA A 211 -13.46 -17.16 11.91
N LEU A 212 -12.21 -17.41 11.50
CA LEU A 212 -11.06 -16.52 11.75
C LEU A 212 -11.28 -15.14 11.12
N ILE A 213 -11.74 -15.07 9.88
CA ILE A 213 -12.03 -13.80 9.20
C ILE A 213 -13.15 -13.04 9.92
N THR A 214 -14.26 -13.73 10.24
CA THR A 214 -15.42 -13.12 10.91
C THR A 214 -15.06 -12.60 12.30
N ARG A 215 -14.33 -13.38 13.09
CA ARG A 215 -13.88 -12.95 14.43
C ARG A 215 -12.79 -11.88 14.31
N GLY A 216 -11.89 -12.05 13.37
CA GLY A 216 -10.79 -11.11 13.12
C GLY A 216 -11.28 -9.70 12.79
N ILE A 217 -12.26 -9.55 11.90
CA ILE A 217 -12.78 -8.21 11.58
C ILE A 217 -13.50 -7.57 12.77
N ALA A 218 -14.18 -8.35 13.61
CA ALA A 218 -14.81 -7.84 14.83
C ALA A 218 -13.78 -7.32 15.84
N GLU A 219 -12.63 -8.02 15.99
CA GLU A 219 -11.52 -7.57 16.84
C GLU A 219 -10.86 -6.30 16.27
N ILE A 220 -10.62 -6.27 14.95
CA ILE A 220 -10.04 -5.09 14.25
C ILE A 220 -10.96 -3.88 14.43
N ALA A 221 -12.27 -4.03 14.23
CA ALA A 221 -13.25 -2.96 14.40
C ALA A 221 -13.29 -2.44 15.85
N ARG A 222 -13.24 -3.33 16.84
CA ARG A 222 -13.23 -2.96 18.25
C ARG A 222 -11.98 -2.15 18.62
N LEU A 223 -10.81 -2.63 18.22
CA LEU A 223 -9.56 -1.92 18.46
C LEU A 223 -9.53 -0.59 17.71
N GLY A 224 -9.88 -0.59 16.43
CA GLY A 224 -9.87 0.62 15.61
C GLY A 224 -10.83 1.69 16.12
N THR A 225 -12.03 1.30 16.57
CA THR A 225 -12.98 2.23 17.19
C THR A 225 -12.44 2.80 18.49
N ALA A 226 -11.76 2.00 19.31
CA ALA A 226 -11.08 2.49 20.51
C ALA A 226 -9.93 3.46 20.21
N MET A 227 -9.36 3.40 19.01
CA MET A 227 -8.34 4.33 18.50
C MET A 227 -8.93 5.53 17.72
N GLY A 228 -10.25 5.70 17.72
CA GLY A 228 -10.94 6.85 17.12
C GLY A 228 -11.43 6.66 15.69
N ALA A 229 -11.33 5.46 15.12
CA ALA A 229 -11.88 5.15 13.80
C ALA A 229 -13.39 4.92 13.83
N HIS A 230 -14.03 5.04 12.68
CA HIS A 230 -15.45 4.72 12.51
C HIS A 230 -15.63 3.22 12.28
N ALA A 231 -16.59 2.61 13.01
CA ALA A 231 -16.84 1.16 12.92
C ALA A 231 -17.21 0.72 11.48
N GLU A 232 -17.93 1.54 10.75
CA GLU A 232 -18.39 1.28 9.38
C GLU A 232 -17.22 1.11 8.40
N THR A 233 -16.09 1.77 8.63
CA THR A 233 -14.89 1.68 7.79
C THR A 233 -14.36 0.26 7.72
N PHE A 234 -14.46 -0.50 8.82
CA PHE A 234 -13.98 -1.88 8.88
C PHE A 234 -14.87 -2.88 8.13
N TYR A 235 -16.12 -2.53 7.84
CA TYR A 235 -16.99 -3.32 6.96
C TYR A 235 -16.86 -2.95 5.47
N GLY A 236 -16.00 -1.99 5.15
CA GLY A 236 -15.68 -1.53 3.81
C GLY A 236 -14.45 -2.17 3.18
N LEU A 237 -13.95 -1.52 2.12
CA LEU A 237 -12.83 -2.00 1.30
C LEU A 237 -11.53 -2.16 2.08
N SER A 238 -11.16 -1.16 2.89
CA SER A 238 -9.91 -1.18 3.67
C SER A 238 -9.96 -2.08 4.89
N GLY A 239 -11.15 -2.50 5.33
CA GLY A 239 -11.39 -3.45 6.40
C GLY A 239 -11.59 -4.88 5.88
N ILE A 240 -12.86 -5.31 5.85
CA ILE A 240 -13.23 -6.69 5.49
C ILE A 240 -12.80 -7.06 4.08
N GLY A 241 -12.85 -6.14 3.11
CA GLY A 241 -12.45 -6.39 1.73
C GLY A 241 -10.96 -6.77 1.64
N ASP A 242 -10.09 -5.96 2.25
CA ASP A 242 -8.64 -6.19 2.26
C ASP A 242 -8.25 -7.41 3.13
N LEU A 243 -9.02 -7.69 4.18
CA LEU A 243 -8.84 -8.87 5.02
C LEU A 243 -9.16 -10.16 4.24
N ILE A 244 -10.32 -10.23 3.58
CA ILE A 244 -10.74 -11.41 2.80
C ILE A 244 -9.71 -11.73 1.71
N VAL A 245 -9.35 -10.76 0.89
CA VAL A 245 -8.39 -11.00 -0.21
C VAL A 245 -7.03 -11.44 0.33
N THR A 246 -6.62 -10.95 1.50
CA THR A 246 -5.33 -11.32 2.09
C THR A 246 -5.37 -12.73 2.70
N CYS A 247 -6.50 -13.17 3.27
CA CYS A 247 -6.66 -14.51 3.86
C CYS A 247 -6.97 -15.60 2.83
N ALA A 248 -7.56 -15.25 1.68
CA ALA A 248 -8.00 -16.21 0.67
C ALA A 248 -7.03 -16.35 -0.51
N SER A 249 -6.14 -15.37 -0.73
CA SER A 249 -5.30 -15.33 -1.93
C SER A 249 -3.99 -16.09 -1.77
N VAL A 250 -3.67 -16.94 -2.75
CA VAL A 250 -2.35 -17.59 -2.90
C VAL A 250 -1.20 -16.57 -3.10
N HIS A 251 -1.50 -15.35 -3.53
CA HIS A 251 -0.54 -14.24 -3.65
C HIS A 251 -0.15 -13.63 -2.30
N SER A 252 -0.84 -13.99 -1.22
CA SER A 252 -0.49 -13.51 0.11
C SER A 252 0.80 -14.17 0.60
N ARG A 253 1.90 -13.42 0.59
CA ARG A 253 3.22 -13.87 1.09
C ARG A 253 3.19 -14.32 2.56
N LYS A 254 2.19 -13.96 3.32
CA LYS A 254 2.03 -14.34 4.73
C LYS A 254 1.45 -15.73 4.88
N ILE A 255 0.47 -16.09 4.06
CA ILE A 255 -0.07 -17.43 3.99
C ILE A 255 1.03 -18.41 3.56
N GLY A 256 1.76 -18.12 2.47
CA GLY A 256 2.86 -18.96 2.01
C GLY A 256 3.96 -19.17 3.06
N ARG A 257 4.33 -18.14 3.83
CA ARG A 257 5.33 -18.26 4.90
C ARG A 257 4.84 -19.06 6.12
N ALA A 258 3.57 -18.97 6.48
CA ALA A 258 3.00 -19.74 7.56
C ALA A 258 2.91 -21.21 7.17
N SER A 259 2.38 -21.53 6.00
CA SER A 259 2.26 -22.91 5.47
C SER A 259 3.63 -23.61 5.31
N CYS A 260 4.68 -22.89 4.84
CA CYS A 260 6.01 -23.48 4.67
C CYS A 260 6.75 -23.78 5.99
N ARG A 261 6.43 -23.11 7.09
CA ARG A 261 7.09 -23.39 8.38
C ARG A 261 6.62 -24.68 9.04
N GLU A 262 5.45 -25.16 8.71
CA GLU A 262 4.89 -26.39 9.28
C GLU A 262 5.10 -27.63 8.40
N GLY A 263 5.32 -27.47 7.07
CA GLY A 263 5.64 -28.57 6.14
C GLY A 263 7.11 -29.05 6.18
N GLY A 264 7.94 -28.52 7.08
CA GLY A 264 9.37 -28.84 7.21
C GLY A 264 9.72 -30.00 8.15
N HIS A 265 8.78 -30.84 8.52
CA HIS A 265 9.02 -32.08 9.28
C HIS A 265 8.43 -33.30 8.56
N GLU A 266 8.96 -33.63 7.38
CA GLU A 266 8.94 -35.01 6.90
C GLU A 266 10.23 -35.28 6.11
N THR A 267 11.00 -36.21 6.72
CA THR A 267 12.18 -37.01 6.40
C THR A 267 13.53 -36.43 6.73
#